data_3a4dacb1a7ef51e842debb2f57256edc
#
_entry.id   3a4dacb1a7ef51e842debb2f57256edc
#
_cell.length_a   1.000
_cell.length_b   1.000
_cell.length_c   1.000
_cell.angle_alpha   90.00
_cell.angle_beta   90.00
_cell.angle_gamma   90.00
#
_symmetry.space_group_name_H-M   'P 1'
#
loop_
_entity.id
_entity.type
_entity.pdbx_description
1 polymer ?
#
loop_
_entity_poly.entity_id
_entity_poly.type
_entity_poly.pdbx_seq_one_letter_code
_entity_poly.pdbx_strand_id
1 'polypeptide(L)'
;MTREMTLAIDCGGGGIKGSVVDERGTMIAPPHRVPTPYPLPPELLVDTVVGLARELPAATRVTMGMPGMIRHGVVIATPHYITRDGPRSRVLPELVERWDHFDMGSAIEQALGLPTKVLNDAEVAGAGAITGRGLEMIITLGTGLGNAVFDGGQLAPPVEVSQGPVRWGLTYDDYIGEHERLRLGDVHWSRRVRRVVDGLRPMYMWDRLYLGGGNSKRITASNLRLMGDDVIVVPNDAGIIGGVRAWEL
;
A
#
# COMPACT_ATOMS: atom_id res chain seq x y z
N MET A 1 -3.62 28.50 16.19
CA MET A 1 -3.43 27.61 15.02
C MET A 1 -3.92 26.23 15.43
N THR A 2 -4.91 25.69 14.74
CA THR A 2 -5.37 24.31 14.96
C THR A 2 -4.26 23.38 14.52
N ARG A 3 -3.86 22.46 15.41
CA ARG A 3 -2.83 21.45 15.12
C ARG A 3 -3.33 20.53 14.00
N GLU A 4 -2.54 20.31 12.96
CA GLU A 4 -2.92 19.39 11.89
C GLU A 4 -2.91 17.95 12.40
N MET A 5 -4.02 17.27 12.21
CA MET A 5 -4.24 15.89 12.61
C MET A 5 -4.70 15.10 11.39
N THR A 6 -3.95 14.09 11.02
CA THR A 6 -4.24 13.28 9.83
C THR A 6 -4.87 11.95 10.24
N LEU A 7 -6.09 11.69 9.78
CA LEU A 7 -6.68 10.35 9.79
C LEU A 7 -5.98 9.53 8.70
N ALA A 8 -5.08 8.65 9.08
CA ALA A 8 -4.35 7.78 8.18
C ALA A 8 -5.04 6.42 8.11
N ILE A 9 -5.53 6.05 6.93
CA ILE A 9 -6.20 4.77 6.64
C ILE A 9 -5.32 3.95 5.72
N ASP A 10 -5.09 2.70 6.10
CA ASP A 10 -4.37 1.70 5.30
C ASP A 10 -5.33 0.55 5.00
N CYS A 11 -5.76 0.48 3.74
CA CYS A 11 -6.71 -0.51 3.23
C CYS A 11 -5.94 -1.67 2.59
N GLY A 12 -6.12 -2.87 3.14
CA GLY A 12 -5.55 -4.09 2.58
C GLY A 12 -6.61 -5.09 2.16
N GLY A 13 -6.20 -6.13 1.44
CA GLY A 13 -7.10 -7.22 1.03
C GLY A 13 -7.66 -8.06 2.19
N GLY A 14 -7.03 -8.06 3.36
CA GLY A 14 -7.47 -8.83 4.54
C GLY A 14 -7.89 -7.98 5.73
N GLY A 15 -7.84 -6.66 5.63
CA GLY A 15 -8.23 -5.76 6.71
C GLY A 15 -7.92 -4.31 6.42
N ILE A 16 -8.73 -3.45 7.01
CA ILE A 16 -8.60 -2.00 6.95
C ILE A 16 -8.19 -1.53 8.34
N LYS A 17 -7.14 -0.75 8.42
CA LYS A 17 -6.67 -0.17 9.68
C LYS A 17 -6.56 1.33 9.56
N GLY A 18 -6.82 2.04 10.66
CA GLY A 18 -6.69 3.49 10.73
C GLY A 18 -6.18 3.95 12.07
N SER A 19 -5.53 5.09 12.08
CA SER A 19 -5.14 5.82 13.27
C SER A 19 -5.12 7.31 12.97
N VAL A 20 -5.08 8.14 14.01
CA VAL A 20 -4.84 9.57 13.86
C VAL A 20 -3.39 9.89 14.22
N VAL A 21 -2.75 10.64 13.33
CA VAL A 21 -1.32 10.95 13.39
C VAL A 21 -1.15 12.47 13.45
N ASP A 22 -0.27 12.96 14.29
CA ASP A 22 0.06 14.38 14.36
C ASP A 22 1.00 14.81 13.21
N GLU A 23 1.25 16.10 13.10
CA GLU A 23 2.16 16.69 12.09
C GLU A 23 3.59 16.15 12.11
N ARG A 24 4.01 15.50 13.21
CA ARG A 24 5.33 14.87 13.36
C ARG A 24 5.35 13.40 13.00
N GLY A 25 4.20 12.84 12.58
CA GLY A 25 4.05 11.41 12.32
C GLY A 25 3.85 10.56 13.58
N THR A 26 3.55 11.19 14.73
CA THR A 26 3.29 10.45 15.97
C THR A 26 1.84 10.01 16.02
N MET A 27 1.60 8.71 16.17
CA MET A 27 0.25 8.18 16.41
C MET A 27 -0.28 8.66 17.77
N ILE A 28 -1.44 9.32 17.76
CA ILE A 28 -2.08 9.83 18.98
C ILE A 28 -3.11 8.86 19.56
N ALA A 29 -3.43 7.81 18.84
CA ALA A 29 -4.26 6.71 19.30
C ALA A 29 -3.74 5.37 18.74
N PRO A 30 -3.94 4.25 19.43
CA PRO A 30 -3.66 2.93 18.86
C PRO A 30 -4.44 2.73 17.54
N PRO A 31 -3.85 2.03 16.55
CA PRO A 31 -4.56 1.74 15.32
C PRO A 31 -5.81 0.90 15.59
N HIS A 32 -6.96 1.35 15.07
CA HIS A 32 -8.16 0.54 15.02
C HIS A 32 -8.18 -0.27 13.72
N ARG A 33 -8.59 -1.55 13.78
CA ARG A 33 -8.61 -2.44 12.63
C ARG A 33 -9.94 -3.18 12.51
N VAL A 34 -10.47 -3.23 11.29
CA VAL A 34 -11.64 -4.01 10.92
C VAL A 34 -11.28 -4.99 9.78
N PRO A 35 -11.93 -6.16 9.66
CA PRO A 35 -11.79 -7.02 8.50
C PRO A 35 -12.24 -6.30 7.24
N THR A 36 -11.62 -6.56 6.09
CA THR A 36 -12.14 -6.10 4.80
C THR A 36 -13.42 -6.89 4.49
N PRO A 37 -14.58 -6.22 4.33
CA PRO A 37 -15.83 -6.91 4.03
C PRO A 37 -15.85 -7.34 2.56
N TYR A 38 -16.27 -8.59 2.30
CA TYR A 38 -16.43 -9.09 0.93
C TYR A 38 -17.82 -9.66 0.73
N PRO A 39 -18.42 -9.51 -0.47
CA PRO A 39 -17.95 -8.71 -1.62
C PRO A 39 -17.92 -7.21 -1.29
N LEU A 40 -16.92 -6.49 -1.83
CA LEU A 40 -16.65 -5.10 -1.46
C LEU A 40 -16.96 -4.12 -2.60
N PRO A 41 -18.17 -3.60 -2.72
CA PRO A 41 -18.44 -2.44 -3.58
C PRO A 41 -17.85 -1.14 -3.00
N PRO A 42 -17.58 -0.13 -3.84
CA PRO A 42 -16.96 1.13 -3.41
C PRO A 42 -17.66 1.80 -2.23
N GLU A 43 -18.98 1.85 -2.25
CA GLU A 43 -19.78 2.50 -1.20
C GLU A 43 -19.65 1.79 0.15
N LEU A 44 -19.53 0.45 0.14
CA LEU A 44 -19.29 -0.31 1.38
C LEU A 44 -17.90 -0.01 1.96
N LEU A 45 -16.90 0.25 1.10
CA LEU A 45 -15.59 0.70 1.57
C LEU A 45 -15.69 2.09 2.21
N VAL A 46 -16.43 3.03 1.59
CA VAL A 46 -16.68 4.37 2.16
C VAL A 46 -17.35 4.24 3.53
N ASP A 47 -18.43 3.46 3.64
CA ASP A 47 -19.14 3.23 4.90
C ASP A 47 -18.25 2.61 5.97
N THR A 48 -17.38 1.67 5.57
CA THR A 48 -16.42 1.02 6.47
C THR A 48 -15.40 2.02 7.01
N VAL A 49 -14.87 2.91 6.16
CA VAL A 49 -13.94 3.97 6.55
C VAL A 49 -14.61 4.99 7.47
N VAL A 50 -15.86 5.39 7.16
CA VAL A 50 -16.64 6.28 8.03
C VAL A 50 -16.90 5.65 9.40
N GLY A 51 -17.25 4.37 9.43
CA GLY A 51 -17.42 3.61 10.68
C GLY A 51 -16.14 3.59 11.51
N LEU A 52 -15.01 3.31 10.88
CA LEU A 52 -13.70 3.29 11.53
C LEU A 52 -13.28 4.68 12.03
N ALA A 53 -13.55 5.75 11.27
CA ALA A 53 -13.24 7.12 11.65
C ALA A 53 -13.98 7.57 12.93
N ARG A 54 -15.21 7.08 13.17
CA ARG A 54 -16.01 7.39 14.37
C ARG A 54 -15.41 6.83 15.66
N GLU A 55 -14.60 5.78 15.57
CA GLU A 55 -13.93 5.15 16.71
C GLU A 55 -12.56 5.78 17.03
N LEU A 56 -12.14 6.76 16.23
CA LEU A 56 -10.84 7.42 16.32
C LEU A 56 -10.99 8.88 16.75
N PRO A 57 -9.93 9.49 17.31
CA PRO A 57 -9.93 10.92 17.62
C PRO A 57 -10.21 11.78 16.38
N ALA A 58 -10.73 13.01 16.60
CA ALA A 58 -11.00 13.95 15.52
C ALA A 58 -9.74 14.28 14.73
N ALA A 59 -9.86 14.36 13.42
CA ALA A 59 -8.82 14.74 12.48
C ALA A 59 -9.21 16.00 11.72
N THR A 60 -8.25 16.61 11.02
CA THR A 60 -8.44 17.78 10.17
C THR A 60 -8.30 17.48 8.68
N ARG A 61 -7.76 16.31 8.34
CA ARG A 61 -7.60 15.81 6.97
C ARG A 61 -7.50 14.28 6.96
N VAL A 62 -7.67 13.68 5.80
CA VAL A 62 -7.62 12.22 5.61
C VAL A 62 -6.56 11.84 4.58
N THR A 63 -5.75 10.83 4.89
CA THR A 63 -4.95 10.10 3.89
C THR A 63 -5.37 8.66 3.87
N MET A 64 -5.73 8.14 2.71
CA MET A 64 -6.12 6.75 2.52
C MET A 64 -5.18 6.09 1.53
N GLY A 65 -4.50 5.03 1.96
CA GLY A 65 -3.77 4.10 1.11
C GLY A 65 -4.66 2.91 0.77
N MET A 66 -4.78 2.56 -0.51
CA MET A 66 -5.57 1.41 -0.94
C MET A 66 -4.88 0.62 -2.06
N PRO A 67 -5.13 -0.70 -2.18
CA PRO A 67 -4.50 -1.51 -3.22
C PRO A 67 -5.05 -1.18 -4.60
N GLY A 68 -4.17 -1.11 -5.58
CA GLY A 68 -4.49 -0.90 -6.98
C GLY A 68 -3.88 0.37 -7.56
N MET A 69 -4.22 0.66 -8.81
CA MET A 69 -3.79 1.85 -9.52
C MET A 69 -4.72 3.02 -9.20
N ILE A 70 -4.21 4.01 -8.49
CA ILE A 70 -4.94 5.23 -8.11
C ILE A 70 -4.31 6.42 -8.82
N ARG A 71 -5.13 7.29 -9.39
CA ARG A 71 -4.68 8.54 -10.03
C ARG A 71 -5.55 9.69 -9.58
N HIS A 72 -4.97 10.65 -8.90
CA HIS A 72 -5.69 11.83 -8.38
C HIS A 72 -6.95 11.49 -7.58
N GLY A 73 -6.88 10.43 -6.74
CA GLY A 73 -8.01 9.97 -5.94
C GLY A 73 -9.00 9.05 -6.66
N VAL A 74 -8.85 8.89 -7.99
CA VAL A 74 -9.71 8.03 -8.82
C VAL A 74 -9.10 6.63 -8.95
N VAL A 75 -9.92 5.61 -8.76
CA VAL A 75 -9.53 4.20 -8.91
C VAL A 75 -9.52 3.83 -10.39
N ILE A 76 -8.34 3.52 -10.93
CA ILE A 76 -8.19 3.03 -12.31
C ILE A 76 -8.29 1.51 -12.35
N ALA A 77 -7.77 0.82 -11.34
CA ALA A 77 -7.89 -0.62 -11.20
C ALA A 77 -7.68 -1.02 -9.73
N THR A 78 -8.42 -2.00 -9.25
CA THR A 78 -8.22 -2.59 -7.92
C THR A 78 -8.43 -4.10 -7.96
N PRO A 79 -7.37 -4.91 -8.16
CA PRO A 79 -7.49 -6.35 -8.39
C PRO A 79 -8.04 -7.14 -7.19
N HIS A 80 -7.93 -6.59 -5.98
CA HIS A 80 -8.34 -7.27 -4.76
C HIS A 80 -9.82 -7.06 -4.41
N TYR A 81 -10.40 -5.90 -4.78
CA TYR A 81 -11.76 -5.53 -4.33
C TYR A 81 -12.87 -5.93 -5.32
N ILE A 82 -12.49 -6.35 -6.52
CA ILE A 82 -13.44 -6.85 -7.54
C ILE A 82 -13.78 -8.34 -7.38
N THR A 83 -13.42 -8.94 -6.25
CA THR A 83 -13.55 -10.39 -6.01
C THR A 83 -14.63 -10.70 -4.98
N ARG A 84 -15.17 -11.92 -5.03
CA ARG A 84 -16.29 -12.33 -4.18
C ARG A 84 -15.93 -12.49 -2.71
N ASP A 85 -14.82 -13.17 -2.43
CA ASP A 85 -14.44 -13.59 -1.09
C ASP A 85 -13.03 -13.09 -0.68
N GLY A 86 -12.53 -12.05 -1.38
CA GLY A 86 -11.19 -11.51 -1.17
C GLY A 86 -10.18 -11.95 -2.23
N PRO A 87 -8.91 -11.55 -2.07
CA PRO A 87 -7.85 -11.76 -3.05
C PRO A 87 -7.77 -13.22 -3.53
N ARG A 88 -7.64 -13.40 -4.87
CA ARG A 88 -7.55 -14.70 -5.57
C ARG A 88 -8.86 -15.51 -5.58
N SER A 89 -9.97 -14.99 -5.09
CA SER A 89 -11.28 -15.59 -5.32
C SER A 89 -11.87 -15.16 -6.67
N ARG A 90 -13.06 -15.65 -6.97
CA ARG A 90 -13.74 -15.36 -8.24
C ARG A 90 -13.97 -13.86 -8.41
N VAL A 91 -13.57 -13.32 -9.56
CA VAL A 91 -13.90 -11.95 -9.96
C VAL A 91 -15.41 -11.82 -10.24
N LEU A 92 -16.00 -10.74 -9.77
CA LEU A 92 -17.39 -10.38 -9.97
C LEU A 92 -17.49 -9.24 -10.99
N PRO A 93 -18.05 -9.48 -12.20
CA PRO A 93 -18.13 -8.46 -13.25
C PRO A 93 -18.81 -7.17 -12.79
N GLU A 94 -19.85 -7.28 -11.97
CA GLU A 94 -20.57 -6.13 -11.41
C GLU A 94 -19.68 -5.25 -10.49
N LEU A 95 -18.68 -5.82 -9.82
CA LEU A 95 -17.71 -5.04 -9.05
C LEU A 95 -16.67 -4.40 -9.96
N VAL A 96 -16.28 -5.05 -11.05
CA VAL A 96 -15.37 -4.44 -12.04
C VAL A 96 -15.98 -3.15 -12.57
N GLU A 97 -17.24 -3.17 -12.96
CA GLU A 97 -17.97 -1.99 -13.46
C GLU A 97 -18.12 -0.89 -12.40
N ARG A 98 -18.40 -1.27 -11.14
CA ARG A 98 -18.59 -0.31 -10.03
C ARG A 98 -17.30 0.35 -9.58
N TRP A 99 -16.16 -0.35 -9.65
CA TRP A 99 -14.85 0.19 -9.29
C TRP A 99 -14.20 0.99 -10.42
N ASP A 100 -14.65 0.79 -11.68
CA ASP A 100 -14.06 1.46 -12.82
C ASP A 100 -14.22 2.98 -12.72
N HIS A 101 -13.12 3.69 -12.62
CA HIS A 101 -13.05 5.14 -12.47
C HIS A 101 -13.84 5.71 -11.27
N PHE A 102 -14.04 4.92 -10.22
CA PHE A 102 -14.69 5.42 -9.01
C PHE A 102 -13.83 6.48 -8.32
N ASP A 103 -14.38 7.69 -8.11
CA ASP A 103 -13.71 8.79 -7.42
C ASP A 103 -13.79 8.58 -5.90
N MET A 104 -12.84 7.80 -5.38
CA MET A 104 -12.74 7.50 -3.96
C MET A 104 -12.36 8.75 -3.15
N GLY A 105 -11.54 9.62 -3.73
CA GLY A 105 -11.14 10.88 -3.07
C GLY A 105 -12.35 11.73 -2.71
N SER A 106 -13.15 12.07 -3.73
CA SER A 106 -14.38 12.85 -3.52
C SER A 106 -15.40 12.14 -2.64
N ALA A 107 -15.53 10.82 -2.74
CA ALA A 107 -16.49 10.06 -1.94
C ALA A 107 -16.14 10.09 -0.44
N ILE A 108 -14.87 9.92 -0.06
CA ILE A 108 -14.42 10.00 1.34
C ILE A 108 -14.48 11.45 1.84
N GLU A 109 -14.08 12.42 1.01
CA GLU A 109 -14.14 13.84 1.36
C GLU A 109 -15.56 14.28 1.68
N GLN A 110 -16.54 13.89 0.85
CA GLN A 110 -17.97 14.18 1.10
C GLN A 110 -18.48 13.47 2.35
N ALA A 111 -18.11 12.21 2.55
CA ALA A 111 -18.63 11.40 3.67
C ALA A 111 -18.09 11.86 5.04
N LEU A 112 -16.85 12.36 5.10
CA LEU A 112 -16.20 12.80 6.35
C LEU A 112 -16.17 14.32 6.51
N GLY A 113 -16.40 15.09 5.45
CA GLY A 113 -16.31 16.56 5.47
C GLY A 113 -14.89 17.07 5.69
N LEU A 114 -13.87 16.29 5.31
CA LEU A 114 -12.45 16.59 5.53
C LEU A 114 -11.68 16.51 4.21
N PRO A 115 -10.71 17.42 3.96
CA PRO A 115 -9.81 17.30 2.83
C PRO A 115 -9.20 15.89 2.77
N THR A 116 -9.27 15.25 1.61
CA THR A 116 -8.91 13.83 1.46
C THR A 116 -7.90 13.62 0.35
N LYS A 117 -6.86 12.82 0.63
CA LYS A 117 -5.88 12.33 -0.33
C LYS A 117 -5.92 10.81 -0.38
N VAL A 118 -6.26 10.24 -1.54
CA VAL A 118 -6.26 8.78 -1.76
C VAL A 118 -5.14 8.41 -2.72
N LEU A 119 -4.31 7.47 -2.30
CA LEU A 119 -3.12 6.99 -3.00
C LEU A 119 -3.08 5.46 -3.00
N ASN A 120 -2.15 4.88 -3.75
CA ASN A 120 -1.81 3.48 -3.57
C ASN A 120 -1.19 3.23 -2.18
N ASP A 121 -1.41 2.05 -1.61
CA ASP A 121 -0.89 1.68 -0.28
C ASP A 121 0.65 1.70 -0.21
N ALA A 122 1.34 1.32 -1.30
CA ALA A 122 2.80 1.41 -1.38
C ALA A 122 3.28 2.87 -1.51
N GLU A 123 2.52 3.75 -2.16
CA GLU A 123 2.84 5.18 -2.24
C GLU A 123 2.81 5.82 -0.86
N VAL A 124 1.77 5.55 -0.07
CA VAL A 124 1.66 6.03 1.31
C VAL A 124 2.77 5.45 2.19
N ALA A 125 3.03 4.14 2.09
CA ALA A 125 4.09 3.49 2.86
C ALA A 125 5.48 4.05 2.48
N GLY A 126 5.69 4.34 1.19
CA GLY A 126 6.92 4.96 0.68
C GLY A 126 7.12 6.36 1.24
N ALA A 127 6.08 7.20 1.24
CA ALA A 127 6.16 8.55 1.83
C ALA A 127 6.66 8.52 3.29
N GLY A 128 6.28 7.47 4.04
CA GLY A 128 6.76 7.28 5.42
C GLY A 128 8.21 6.79 5.54
N ALA A 129 8.77 6.22 4.47
CA ALA A 129 10.06 5.53 4.51
C ALA A 129 11.21 6.32 3.89
N ILE A 130 10.92 7.09 2.82
CA ILE A 130 11.96 7.77 2.03
C ILE A 130 12.71 8.86 2.79
N THR A 131 13.93 9.12 2.37
CA THR A 131 14.76 10.22 2.88
C THR A 131 14.67 11.49 2.04
N GLY A 132 14.08 11.41 0.84
CA GLY A 132 13.96 12.50 -0.10
C GLY A 132 15.26 12.80 -0.87
N ARG A 133 16.15 11.80 -1.01
CA ARG A 133 17.45 11.98 -1.68
C ARG A 133 17.66 10.95 -2.78
N GLY A 134 17.87 11.46 -4.01
CA GLY A 134 18.08 10.60 -5.17
C GLY A 134 16.84 9.82 -5.56
N LEU A 135 17.04 8.73 -6.29
CA LEU A 135 15.97 7.81 -6.69
C LEU A 135 15.73 6.75 -5.63
N GLU A 136 14.61 6.84 -4.95
CA GLU A 136 14.21 5.91 -3.89
C GLU A 136 13.01 5.08 -4.35
N MET A 137 13.02 3.80 -4.08
CA MET A 137 11.91 2.91 -4.41
C MET A 137 11.44 2.18 -3.15
N ILE A 138 10.14 1.95 -3.03
CA ILE A 138 9.59 1.00 -2.06
C ILE A 138 8.95 -0.17 -2.80
N ILE A 139 9.12 -1.36 -2.24
CA ILE A 139 8.37 -2.56 -2.59
C ILE A 139 7.67 -3.03 -1.32
N THR A 140 6.35 -3.14 -1.36
CA THR A 140 5.57 -3.72 -0.27
C THR A 140 5.28 -5.20 -0.57
N LEU A 141 5.49 -6.05 0.44
CA LEU A 141 5.30 -7.49 0.37
C LEU A 141 4.14 -7.88 1.27
N GLY A 142 3.04 -8.25 0.67
CA GLY A 142 1.79 -8.61 1.34
C GLY A 142 1.05 -9.71 0.59
N THR A 143 -0.23 -9.53 0.32
CA THR A 143 -1.04 -10.40 -0.54
C THR A 143 -0.36 -10.56 -1.91
N GLY A 144 0.15 -9.46 -2.47
CA GLY A 144 0.96 -9.38 -3.66
C GLY A 144 2.19 -8.50 -3.46
N LEU A 145 2.64 -7.85 -4.53
CA LEU A 145 3.69 -6.86 -4.58
C LEU A 145 3.08 -5.48 -4.84
N GLY A 146 3.28 -4.52 -3.94
CA GLY A 146 3.05 -3.10 -4.24
C GLY A 146 4.37 -2.39 -4.50
N ASN A 147 4.35 -1.28 -5.22
CA ASN A 147 5.55 -0.48 -5.45
C ASN A 147 5.24 1.01 -5.59
N ALA A 148 6.20 1.83 -5.20
CA ALA A 148 6.23 3.26 -5.53
C ALA A 148 7.68 3.71 -5.74
N VAL A 149 7.85 4.75 -6.55
CA VAL A 149 9.15 5.35 -6.88
C VAL A 149 9.09 6.83 -6.55
N PHE A 150 10.18 7.33 -5.98
CA PHE A 150 10.33 8.74 -5.60
C PHE A 150 11.66 9.27 -6.15
N ASP A 151 11.63 10.45 -6.74
CA ASP A 151 12.83 11.15 -7.20
C ASP A 151 12.95 12.48 -6.45
N GLY A 152 14.05 12.64 -5.71
CA GLY A 152 14.28 13.83 -4.88
C GLY A 152 13.16 14.08 -3.85
N GLY A 153 12.48 13.02 -3.39
CA GLY A 153 11.37 13.09 -2.44
C GLY A 153 9.98 13.26 -3.08
N GLN A 154 9.91 13.48 -4.39
CA GLN A 154 8.64 13.61 -5.12
C GLN A 154 8.18 12.25 -5.67
N LEU A 155 6.88 11.96 -5.56
CA LEU A 155 6.30 10.73 -6.10
C LEU A 155 6.36 10.74 -7.63
N ALA A 156 6.98 9.71 -8.21
CA ALA A 156 6.97 9.49 -9.64
C ALA A 156 5.61 8.99 -10.13
N PRO A 157 5.29 9.16 -11.45
CA PRO A 157 4.07 8.60 -12.00
C PRO A 157 3.92 7.10 -11.69
N PRO A 158 2.73 6.63 -11.30
CA PRO A 158 2.51 5.25 -10.86
C PRO A 158 2.72 4.25 -11.99
N VAL A 159 3.43 3.17 -11.68
CA VAL A 159 3.61 1.99 -12.55
C VAL A 159 3.23 0.75 -11.76
N GLU A 160 2.29 -0.04 -12.27
CA GLU A 160 1.83 -1.28 -11.62
C GLU A 160 2.75 -2.45 -11.97
N VAL A 161 3.86 -2.57 -11.24
CA VAL A 161 4.85 -3.63 -11.45
C VAL A 161 4.28 -5.01 -11.14
N SER A 162 3.34 -5.12 -10.20
CA SER A 162 2.79 -6.39 -9.73
C SER A 162 2.23 -7.26 -10.86
N GLN A 163 1.68 -6.63 -11.89
CA GLN A 163 1.08 -7.28 -13.06
C GLN A 163 2.09 -7.59 -14.18
N GLY A 164 3.33 -7.13 -14.03
CA GLY A 164 4.40 -7.44 -14.98
C GLY A 164 4.77 -8.93 -14.99
N PRO A 165 5.20 -9.47 -16.14
CA PRO A 165 5.66 -10.87 -16.23
C PRO A 165 7.04 -11.01 -15.58
N VAL A 166 7.22 -12.03 -14.74
CA VAL A 166 8.52 -12.32 -14.11
C VAL A 166 9.15 -13.60 -14.61
N ARG A 167 8.43 -14.73 -14.63
CA ARG A 167 8.92 -16.04 -15.06
C ARG A 167 7.77 -17.01 -15.30
N TRP A 168 7.90 -17.90 -16.30
CA TRP A 168 6.91 -18.95 -16.61
C TRP A 168 5.50 -18.43 -16.86
N GLY A 169 5.35 -17.20 -17.34
CA GLY A 169 4.05 -16.56 -17.55
C GLY A 169 3.39 -16.07 -16.26
N LEU A 170 4.08 -16.18 -15.11
CA LEU A 170 3.59 -15.65 -13.84
C LEU A 170 3.85 -14.14 -13.74
N THR A 171 2.93 -13.43 -13.12
CA THR A 171 3.13 -12.05 -12.70
C THR A 171 4.01 -11.98 -11.44
N TYR A 172 4.45 -10.77 -11.07
CA TYR A 172 5.15 -10.60 -9.79
C TYR A 172 4.27 -11.01 -8.61
N ASP A 173 2.98 -10.69 -8.63
CA ASP A 173 2.01 -11.12 -7.62
C ASP A 173 1.92 -12.65 -7.50
N ASP A 174 1.85 -13.33 -8.64
CA ASP A 174 1.83 -14.79 -8.67
C ASP A 174 3.14 -15.41 -8.17
N TYR A 175 4.26 -14.72 -8.37
CA TYR A 175 5.57 -15.27 -8.09
C TYR A 175 6.03 -15.13 -6.65
N ILE A 176 5.68 -14.01 -5.99
CA ILE A 176 6.12 -13.70 -4.61
C ILE A 176 5.01 -13.31 -3.64
N GLY A 177 3.73 -13.36 -4.04
CA GLY A 177 2.61 -13.08 -3.15
C GLY A 177 2.53 -14.02 -1.94
N GLU A 178 1.71 -13.69 -0.97
CA GLU A 178 1.54 -14.42 0.30
C GLU A 178 1.30 -15.92 0.10
N HIS A 179 0.48 -16.30 -0.88
CA HIS A 179 0.19 -17.72 -1.16
C HIS A 179 1.44 -18.51 -1.53
N GLU A 180 2.37 -17.90 -2.30
CA GLU A 180 3.64 -18.55 -2.63
C GLU A 180 4.58 -18.61 -1.42
N ARG A 181 4.56 -17.59 -0.57
CA ARG A 181 5.28 -17.63 0.70
C ARG A 181 4.82 -18.83 1.57
N LEU A 182 3.50 -18.98 1.72
CA LEU A 182 2.91 -20.09 2.49
C LEU A 182 3.23 -21.45 1.86
N ARG A 183 3.22 -21.56 0.53
CA ARG A 183 3.53 -22.78 -0.20
C ARG A 183 5.02 -23.17 -0.13
N LEU A 184 5.93 -22.20 -0.21
CA LEU A 184 7.38 -22.41 -0.33
C LEU A 184 8.11 -22.39 1.02
N GLY A 185 7.51 -21.77 2.03
CA GLY A 185 8.19 -21.38 3.26
C GLY A 185 9.15 -20.19 3.07
N ASP A 186 9.44 -19.52 4.18
CA ASP A 186 10.15 -18.24 4.19
C ASP A 186 11.53 -18.30 3.50
N VAL A 187 12.26 -19.42 3.57
CA VAL A 187 13.60 -19.56 2.99
C VAL A 187 13.56 -19.55 1.46
N HIS A 188 12.72 -20.37 0.83
CA HIS A 188 12.64 -20.44 -0.63
C HIS A 188 11.93 -19.21 -1.19
N TRP A 189 10.93 -18.70 -0.49
CA TRP A 189 10.28 -17.46 -0.85
C TRP A 189 11.24 -16.26 -0.83
N SER A 190 12.10 -16.13 0.20
CA SER A 190 13.13 -15.08 0.26
C SER A 190 14.09 -15.11 -0.92
N ARG A 191 14.41 -16.29 -1.44
CA ARG A 191 15.22 -16.41 -2.68
C ARG A 191 14.49 -15.87 -3.90
N ARG A 192 13.15 -16.03 -3.96
CA ARG A 192 12.35 -15.44 -5.03
C ARG A 192 12.27 -13.93 -4.90
N VAL A 193 12.03 -13.40 -3.70
CA VAL A 193 12.06 -11.95 -3.45
C VAL A 193 13.40 -11.36 -3.88
N ARG A 194 14.53 -11.97 -3.47
CA ARG A 194 15.84 -11.53 -3.92
C ARG A 194 15.95 -11.50 -5.44
N ARG A 195 15.50 -12.55 -6.13
CA ARG A 195 15.52 -12.59 -7.61
C ARG A 195 14.68 -11.46 -8.23
N VAL A 196 13.56 -11.10 -7.62
CA VAL A 196 12.76 -9.95 -8.05
C VAL A 196 13.54 -8.66 -7.88
N VAL A 197 14.15 -8.43 -6.71
CA VAL A 197 15.00 -7.26 -6.45
C VAL A 197 16.16 -7.20 -7.45
N ASP A 198 16.88 -8.31 -7.67
CA ASP A 198 17.98 -8.39 -8.63
C ASP A 198 17.52 -8.07 -10.07
N GLY A 199 16.30 -8.50 -10.44
CA GLY A 199 15.73 -8.22 -11.76
C GLY A 199 15.25 -6.79 -11.96
N LEU A 200 14.71 -6.15 -10.93
CA LEU A 200 14.23 -4.76 -10.99
C LEU A 200 15.37 -3.75 -10.90
N ARG A 201 16.47 -4.10 -10.23
CA ARG A 201 17.63 -3.21 -10.04
C ARG A 201 18.14 -2.59 -11.35
N PRO A 202 18.45 -3.32 -12.42
CA PRO A 202 18.93 -2.73 -13.67
C PRO A 202 17.87 -1.91 -14.41
N MET A 203 16.58 -2.07 -14.07
CA MET A 203 15.49 -1.31 -14.68
C MET A 203 15.29 0.04 -14.03
N TYR A 204 15.37 0.10 -12.70
CA TYR A 204 15.12 1.32 -11.93
C TYR A 204 16.40 2.04 -11.54
N MET A 205 17.50 1.31 -11.30
CA MET A 205 18.81 1.88 -10.90
C MET A 205 18.68 2.82 -9.68
N TRP A 206 17.87 2.40 -8.69
CA TRP A 206 17.64 3.18 -7.47
C TRP A 206 18.92 3.41 -6.66
N ASP A 207 18.97 4.53 -5.94
CA ASP A 207 19.98 4.79 -4.92
C ASP A 207 19.63 4.03 -3.61
N ARG A 208 18.32 3.82 -3.36
CA ARG A 208 17.85 3.10 -2.18
C ARG A 208 16.53 2.37 -2.45
N LEU A 209 16.45 1.12 -1.99
CA LEU A 209 15.23 0.31 -2.01
C LEU A 209 14.76 0.03 -0.60
N TYR A 210 13.48 0.30 -0.34
CA TYR A 210 12.80 -0.08 0.89
C TYR A 210 11.92 -1.31 0.68
N LEU A 211 12.00 -2.28 1.60
CA LEU A 211 11.13 -3.45 1.63
C LEU A 211 10.16 -3.33 2.80
N GLY A 212 8.91 -3.04 2.49
CA GLY A 212 7.81 -2.88 3.43
C GLY A 212 6.76 -3.99 3.34
N GLY A 213 5.62 -3.76 3.97
CA GLY A 213 4.50 -4.71 4.03
C GLY A 213 4.68 -5.81 5.07
N GLY A 214 3.59 -6.52 5.38
CA GLY A 214 3.53 -7.49 6.47
C GLY A 214 4.50 -8.67 6.36
N ASN A 215 4.91 -9.01 5.13
CA ASN A 215 5.82 -10.12 4.85
C ASN A 215 7.29 -9.71 4.77
N SER A 216 7.64 -8.44 4.75
CA SER A 216 9.05 -7.99 4.65
C SER A 216 9.91 -8.58 5.78
N LYS A 217 9.37 -8.67 7.00
CA LYS A 217 10.01 -9.27 8.18
C LYS A 217 10.23 -10.79 8.07
N ARG A 218 9.67 -11.45 7.06
CA ARG A 218 9.87 -12.89 6.78
C ARG A 218 11.06 -13.17 5.87
N ILE A 219 11.65 -12.12 5.30
CA ILE A 219 12.85 -12.26 4.49
C ILE A 219 13.98 -12.74 5.41
N THR A 220 14.64 -13.83 5.01
CA THR A 220 15.76 -14.36 5.79
C THR A 220 16.96 -13.42 5.75
N ALA A 221 17.66 -13.26 6.87
CA ALA A 221 18.82 -12.39 7.00
C ALA A 221 19.91 -12.66 5.95
N SER A 222 20.09 -13.95 5.56
CA SER A 222 21.05 -14.34 4.52
C SER A 222 20.66 -13.80 3.14
N ASN A 223 19.37 -13.88 2.77
CA ASN A 223 18.91 -13.34 1.49
C ASN A 223 18.89 -11.80 1.50
N LEU A 224 18.54 -11.18 2.61
CA LEU A 224 18.59 -9.72 2.73
C LEU A 224 20.01 -9.19 2.51
N ARG A 225 21.02 -9.78 3.16
CA ARG A 225 22.43 -9.39 2.94
C ARG A 225 22.89 -9.54 1.49
N LEU A 226 22.35 -10.52 0.76
CA LEU A 226 22.68 -10.72 -0.65
C LEU A 226 21.98 -9.74 -1.61
N MET A 227 21.00 -8.97 -1.13
CA MET A 227 20.33 -7.95 -1.94
C MET A 227 21.14 -6.65 -2.04
N GLY A 228 22.09 -6.41 -1.13
CA GLY A 228 22.95 -5.22 -1.09
C GLY A 228 22.63 -4.29 0.08
N ASP A 229 23.57 -3.39 0.38
CA ASP A 229 23.48 -2.45 1.51
C ASP A 229 22.50 -1.29 1.23
N ASP A 230 22.10 -1.11 -0.01
CA ASP A 230 21.09 -0.15 -0.46
C ASP A 230 19.65 -0.64 -0.22
N VAL A 231 19.46 -1.89 0.25
CA VAL A 231 18.14 -2.49 0.50
C VAL A 231 17.85 -2.49 2.00
N ILE A 232 16.78 -1.80 2.40
CA ILE A 232 16.40 -1.57 3.80
C ILE A 232 15.00 -2.14 4.06
N VAL A 233 14.85 -2.94 5.12
CA VAL A 233 13.52 -3.36 5.60
C VAL A 233 12.94 -2.28 6.48
N VAL A 234 11.70 -1.85 6.17
CA VAL A 234 10.98 -0.83 6.94
C VAL A 234 9.88 -1.44 7.80
N PRO A 235 9.52 -0.79 8.92
CA PRO A 235 8.43 -1.24 9.78
C PRO A 235 7.07 -1.27 9.06
N ASN A 236 6.14 -2.10 9.57
CA ASN A 236 4.81 -2.28 8.97
C ASN A 236 3.82 -1.15 9.28
N ASP A 237 4.21 -0.18 10.09
CA ASP A 237 3.45 1.03 10.41
C ASP A 237 3.77 2.21 9.48
N ALA A 238 4.72 2.03 8.55
CA ALA A 238 5.08 3.04 7.55
C ALA A 238 3.86 3.56 6.77
N GLY A 239 2.87 2.71 6.48
CA GLY A 239 1.62 3.12 5.82
C GLY A 239 0.75 4.07 6.66
N ILE A 240 0.81 4.01 7.98
CA ILE A 240 0.10 4.95 8.87
C ILE A 240 0.91 6.24 9.01
N ILE A 241 2.21 6.13 9.30
CA ILE A 241 3.11 7.27 9.50
C ILE A 241 3.23 8.08 8.19
N GLY A 242 3.29 7.40 7.06
CA GLY A 242 3.35 8.00 5.73
C GLY A 242 2.14 8.84 5.38
N GLY A 243 1.00 8.62 6.04
CA GLY A 243 -0.21 9.41 5.83
C GLY A 243 -0.02 10.92 6.01
N VAL A 244 0.88 11.35 6.88
CA VAL A 244 1.20 12.77 7.04
C VAL A 244 2.04 13.28 5.87
N ARG A 245 3.14 12.59 5.55
CA ARG A 245 4.07 12.98 4.49
C ARG A 245 3.48 12.89 3.08
N ALA A 246 2.45 12.07 2.91
CA ALA A 246 1.72 11.99 1.64
C ALA A 246 1.17 13.35 1.17
N TRP A 247 0.98 14.32 2.07
CA TRP A 247 0.54 15.67 1.73
C TRP A 247 1.66 16.58 1.19
N GLU A 248 2.90 16.13 1.28
CA GLU A 248 4.09 16.84 0.78
C GLU A 248 4.51 16.35 -0.63
N LEU A 249 3.85 15.28 -1.14
CA LEU A 249 4.12 14.64 -2.44
C LEU A 249 3.47 15.38 -3.60
#